data_6fc744f474a91188490edab27874a939
#
_entry.id   6fc744f474a91188490edab27874a939
#
_cell.length_a   1.000
_cell.length_b   1.000
_cell.length_c   1.000
_cell.angle_alpha   90.00
_cell.angle_beta   90.00
_cell.angle_gamma   90.00
#
_symmetry.space_group_name_H-M   'P 1'
#
loop_
_entity.id
_entity.type
_entity.pdbx_description
1 polymer ?
#
loop_
_entity_poly.entity_id
_entity_poly.type
_entity_poly.pdbx_seq_one_letter_code
_entity_poly.pdbx_strand_id
1 'polypeptide(L)'
;DAARLMTWRAACVKDAGENYGPAAAMAKLFASDMANNVCREAVQLMGGYGYCREYPVERALRDAKITEIYEGTSEVMKMVISGAMKVNAK
;
A
#
# COMPACT_ATOMS: atom_id res chain seq x y z
N ASP A 1 -0.66 0.20 11.89
CA ASP A 1 -0.06 -1.01 12.50
C ASP A 1 -0.13 -2.21 11.56
N ALA A 2 -1.28 -2.48 10.95
CA ALA A 2 -1.40 -3.62 10.04
C ALA A 2 -0.45 -3.52 8.85
N ALA A 3 -0.35 -2.35 8.23
CA ALA A 3 0.57 -2.13 7.10
C ALA A 3 2.03 -2.34 7.53
N ARG A 4 2.39 -1.84 8.70
CA ARG A 4 3.75 -2.00 9.24
C ARG A 4 4.07 -3.47 9.49
N LEU A 5 3.15 -4.20 10.09
CA LEU A 5 3.32 -5.61 10.37
C LEU A 5 3.44 -6.45 9.10
N MET A 6 2.67 -6.13 8.07
CA MET A 6 2.76 -6.82 6.79
C MET A 6 4.11 -6.55 6.11
N THR A 7 4.62 -5.33 6.22
CA THR A 7 5.94 -4.97 5.69
C THR A 7 7.05 -5.72 6.42
N TRP A 8 6.99 -5.76 7.74
CA TRP A 8 7.96 -6.50 8.56
C TRP A 8 7.91 -7.99 8.27
N ARG A 9 6.70 -8.55 8.10
CA ARG A 9 6.54 -9.95 7.73
C ARG A 9 7.24 -10.27 6.41
N ALA A 10 7.05 -9.42 5.39
CA ALA A 10 7.68 -9.60 4.09
C ALA A 10 9.22 -9.56 4.22
N ALA A 11 9.73 -8.64 5.02
CA ALA A 11 11.17 -8.55 5.27
C ALA A 11 11.70 -9.79 5.98
N CYS A 12 10.98 -10.32 6.96
CA CYS A 12 11.37 -11.54 7.67
C CYS A 12 11.37 -12.76 6.75
N VAL A 13 10.37 -12.87 5.87
CA VAL A 13 10.29 -13.96 4.88
C VAL A 13 11.50 -13.90 3.95
N LYS A 14 11.86 -12.70 3.49
CA LYS A 14 13.03 -12.50 2.64
C LYS A 14 14.31 -12.90 3.37
N ASP A 15 14.50 -12.47 4.61
CA ASP A 15 15.68 -12.77 5.42
C ASP A 15 15.82 -14.27 5.71
N ALA A 16 14.70 -14.99 5.80
CA ALA A 16 14.69 -16.43 5.99
C ALA A 16 15.04 -17.21 4.72
N GLY A 17 15.24 -16.54 3.59
CA GLY A 17 15.57 -17.18 2.31
C GLY A 17 14.38 -17.80 1.61
N GLU A 18 13.15 -17.49 2.05
CA GLU A 18 11.94 -18.01 1.45
C GLU A 18 11.44 -17.09 0.32
N ASN A 19 10.44 -17.56 -0.45
CA ASN A 19 9.83 -16.76 -1.51
C ASN A 19 9.01 -15.64 -0.89
N TYR A 20 9.50 -14.42 -0.97
CA TYR A 20 8.87 -13.23 -0.39
C TYR A 20 7.98 -12.47 -1.37
N GLY A 21 7.91 -12.87 -2.64
CA GLY A 21 7.13 -12.17 -3.66
C GLY A 21 5.69 -11.91 -3.27
N PRO A 22 4.91 -12.95 -2.91
CA PRO A 22 3.52 -12.76 -2.50
C PRO A 22 3.37 -11.88 -1.25
N ALA A 23 4.22 -12.07 -0.23
CA ALA A 23 4.17 -11.28 0.99
C ALA A 23 4.48 -9.80 0.72
N ALA A 24 5.47 -9.53 -0.14
CA ALA A 24 5.82 -8.17 -0.54
C ALA A 24 4.68 -7.51 -1.33
N ALA A 25 4.06 -8.24 -2.25
CA ALA A 25 2.93 -7.73 -3.03
C ALA A 25 1.74 -7.40 -2.13
N MET A 26 1.43 -8.26 -1.16
CA MET A 26 0.35 -8.00 -0.20
C MET A 26 0.64 -6.77 0.66
N ALA A 27 1.88 -6.63 1.14
CA ALA A 27 2.27 -5.48 1.94
C ALA A 27 2.17 -4.18 1.15
N LYS A 28 2.66 -4.18 -0.08
CA LYS A 28 2.60 -3.00 -0.96
C LYS A 28 1.17 -2.60 -1.27
N LEU A 29 0.33 -3.56 -1.65
CA LEU A 29 -1.07 -3.31 -1.96
C LEU A 29 -1.82 -2.75 -0.75
N PHE A 30 -1.69 -3.40 0.40
CA PHE A 30 -2.40 -2.98 1.61
C PHE A 30 -1.91 -1.61 2.09
N ALA A 31 -0.60 -1.40 2.14
CA ALA A 31 -0.04 -0.14 2.65
C ALA A 31 -0.40 1.04 1.75
N SER A 32 -0.35 0.88 0.43
CA SER A 32 -0.69 1.96 -0.50
C SER A 32 -2.17 2.30 -0.45
N ASP A 33 -3.07 1.30 -0.38
CA ASP A 33 -4.50 1.53 -0.22
C ASP A 33 -4.79 2.24 1.10
N MET A 34 -4.21 1.78 2.18
CA MET A 34 -4.38 2.38 3.50
C MET A 34 -3.91 3.84 3.51
N ALA A 35 -2.72 4.10 2.97
CA ALA A 35 -2.17 5.46 2.94
C ALA A 35 -3.08 6.41 2.16
N ASN A 36 -3.61 5.97 1.02
CA ASN A 36 -4.52 6.79 0.22
C ASN A 36 -5.84 7.03 0.93
N ASN A 37 -6.41 6.01 1.57
CA ASN A 37 -7.66 6.14 2.32
C ASN A 37 -7.50 7.09 3.51
N VAL A 38 -6.42 6.95 4.27
CA VAL A 38 -6.16 7.79 5.45
C VAL A 38 -5.94 9.24 5.04
N CYS A 39 -5.14 9.47 3.99
CA CYS A 39 -4.88 10.84 3.51
C CYS A 39 -6.16 11.50 3.00
N ARG A 40 -7.02 10.76 2.29
CA ARG A 40 -8.29 11.28 1.81
C ARG A 40 -9.20 11.66 2.97
N GLU A 41 -9.27 10.82 4.00
CA GLU A 41 -10.09 11.11 5.18
C GLU A 41 -9.52 12.28 5.98
N ALA A 42 -8.20 12.43 6.04
CA ALA A 42 -7.57 13.56 6.70
C ALA A 42 -7.95 14.88 6.02
N VAL A 43 -7.94 14.92 4.69
CA VAL A 43 -8.41 16.09 3.93
C VAL A 43 -9.87 16.36 4.24
N GLN A 44 -10.70 15.32 4.25
CA GLN A 44 -12.14 15.45 4.52
C GLN A 44 -12.40 16.00 5.92
N LEU A 45 -11.66 15.52 6.92
CA LEU A 45 -11.78 16.01 8.30
C LEU A 45 -11.45 17.49 8.43
N MET A 46 -10.46 17.96 7.71
CA MET A 46 -10.06 19.37 7.73
C MET A 46 -10.96 20.25 6.87
N GLY A 47 -11.83 19.65 6.05
CA GLY A 47 -12.74 20.37 5.19
C GLY A 47 -12.00 21.25 4.18
N GLY A 48 -12.50 22.44 3.93
CA GLY A 48 -11.90 23.36 2.96
C GLY A 48 -10.44 23.69 3.26
N TYR A 49 -10.06 23.75 4.53
CA TYR A 49 -8.66 23.97 4.91
C TYR A 49 -7.76 22.83 4.45
N GLY A 50 -8.25 21.60 4.51
CA GLY A 50 -7.47 20.44 4.06
C GLY A 50 -7.17 20.45 2.58
N TYR A 51 -7.98 21.12 1.80
CA TYR A 51 -7.80 21.26 0.36
C TYR A 51 -6.80 22.37 -0.01
N CYS A 52 -6.43 23.21 0.94
CA CYS A 52 -5.53 24.36 0.72
C CYS A 52 -4.06 23.95 0.91
N ARG A 53 -3.18 24.52 0.07
CA ARG A 53 -1.74 24.22 0.10
C ARG A 53 -1.03 24.67 1.38
N GLU A 54 -1.64 25.55 2.15
CA GLU A 54 -1.09 26.03 3.42
C GLU A 54 -1.07 24.93 4.49
N TYR A 55 -1.80 23.83 4.29
CA TYR A 55 -1.88 22.72 5.22
C TYR A 55 -1.29 21.47 4.57
N PRO A 56 -0.58 20.62 5.35
CA PRO A 56 0.20 19.52 4.77
C PRO A 56 -0.64 18.35 4.24
N VAL A 57 -1.91 18.22 4.61
CA VAL A 57 -2.71 17.03 4.26
C VAL A 57 -3.00 16.92 2.77
N GLU A 58 -3.16 18.03 2.04
CA GLU A 58 -3.39 17.98 0.59
C GLU A 58 -2.15 17.46 -0.13
N ARG A 59 -0.96 17.82 0.35
CA ARG A 59 0.30 17.31 -0.20
C ARG A 59 0.44 15.81 0.09
N ALA A 60 0.09 15.39 1.31
CA ALA A 60 0.12 13.98 1.67
C ALA A 60 -0.78 13.15 0.76
N LEU A 61 -1.98 13.67 0.43
CA LEU A 61 -2.89 12.99 -0.50
C LEU A 61 -2.27 12.85 -1.88
N ARG A 62 -1.65 13.91 -2.41
CA ARG A 62 -0.97 13.87 -3.71
C ARG A 62 0.20 12.90 -3.70
N ASP A 63 1.02 12.93 -2.64
CA ASP A 63 2.18 12.06 -2.51
C ASP A 63 1.77 10.59 -2.36
N ALA A 64 0.68 10.31 -1.65
CA ALA A 64 0.21 8.96 -1.45
C ALA A 64 -0.31 8.33 -2.74
N LYS A 65 -0.92 9.09 -3.63
CA LYS A 65 -1.54 8.56 -4.85
C LYS A 65 -0.56 7.79 -5.73
N ILE A 66 0.66 8.29 -5.88
CA ILE A 66 1.66 7.64 -6.72
C ILE A 66 2.00 6.23 -6.22
N THR A 67 1.83 5.97 -4.92
CA THR A 67 2.14 4.65 -4.34
C THR A 67 1.22 3.54 -4.86
N GLU A 68 0.06 3.89 -5.40
CA GLU A 68 -0.83 2.92 -6.04
C GLU A 68 -0.45 2.63 -7.50
N ILE A 69 0.52 3.36 -8.05
CA ILE A 69 0.85 3.33 -9.48
C ILE A 69 2.26 2.81 -9.72
N TYR A 70 3.27 3.36 -9.04
CA TYR A 70 4.67 3.04 -9.34
C TYR A 70 5.11 1.72 -8.73
N GLU A 71 6.21 1.16 -9.25
CA GLU A 71 6.77 -0.11 -8.78
C GLU A 71 5.75 -1.26 -8.81
N GLY A 72 4.87 -1.22 -9.78
CA GLY A 72 3.74 -2.14 -9.90
C GLY A 72 2.46 -1.52 -9.38
N THR A 73 1.46 -1.41 -10.25
CA THR A 73 0.15 -0.86 -9.87
C THR A 73 -0.55 -1.79 -8.88
N SER A 74 -1.58 -1.27 -8.20
CA SER A 74 -2.42 -2.10 -7.32
C SER A 74 -3.01 -3.29 -8.08
N GLU A 75 -3.40 -3.09 -9.34
CA GLU A 75 -3.92 -4.16 -10.19
C GLU A 75 -2.86 -5.24 -10.45
N VAL A 76 -1.62 -4.83 -10.72
CA VAL A 76 -0.50 -5.76 -10.93
C VAL A 76 -0.21 -6.54 -9.64
N MET A 77 -0.27 -5.87 -8.47
CA MET A 77 -0.09 -6.55 -7.18
C MET A 77 -1.15 -7.63 -6.98
N LYS A 78 -2.40 -7.34 -7.32
CA LYS A 78 -3.50 -8.32 -7.25
C LYS A 78 -3.24 -9.51 -8.16
N MET A 79 -2.70 -9.27 -9.35
CA MET A 79 -2.35 -10.35 -10.28
C MET A 79 -1.25 -11.25 -9.73
N VAL A 80 -0.24 -10.66 -9.10
CA VAL A 80 0.86 -11.41 -8.46
C VAL A 80 0.33 -12.29 -7.33
N ILE A 81 -0.51 -11.74 -6.47
CA ILE A 81 -1.10 -12.45 -5.34
C ILE A 81 -1.99 -13.59 -5.84
N SER A 82 -2.86 -13.31 -6.79
CA SER A 82 -3.77 -14.28 -7.38
C SER A 82 -3.01 -15.44 -8.03
N GLY A 83 -1.93 -15.14 -8.74
CA GLY A 83 -1.08 -16.14 -9.34
C GLY A 83 -0.47 -17.09 -8.32
N ALA A 84 0.00 -16.56 -7.21
CA ALA A 84 0.56 -17.36 -6.11
C ALA A 84 -0.51 -18.26 -5.48
N MET A 85 -1.72 -17.74 -5.29
CA MET A 85 -2.84 -18.52 -4.74
C MET A 85 -3.26 -19.66 -5.67
N LYS A 86 -3.26 -19.43 -6.98
CA LYS A 86 -3.59 -20.48 -7.96
C LYS A 86 -2.60 -21.64 -7.92
N VAL A 87 -1.32 -21.33 -7.77
CA VAL A 87 -0.28 -22.36 -7.64
C VAL A 87 -0.53 -23.19 -6.38
N ASN A 88 -0.90 -22.55 -5.30
CA ASN A 88 -1.16 -23.22 -4.02
C ASN A 88 -2.48 -24.01 -4.02
N ALA A 89 -3.43 -23.64 -4.86
CA ALA A 89 -4.73 -24.31 -4.95
C ALA A 89 -4.70 -25.65 -5.69
N LYS A 90 -3.59 -25.98 -6.36
CA LYS A 90 -3.38 -27.27 -7.02
C LYS A 90 -2.78 -28.27 -6.04
#